data_be8226507f467434031e2c5267bec892
#
_entry.id   be8226507f467434031e2c5267bec892
#
_cell.length_a   1.000
_cell.length_b   1.000
_cell.length_c   1.000
_cell.angle_alpha   90.00
_cell.angle_beta   90.00
_cell.angle_gamma   90.00
#
_symmetry.space_group_name_H-M   'P 1'
#
loop_
_entity.id
_entity.type
_entity.pdbx_description
1 polymer ?
#
loop_
_entity_poly.entity_id
_entity_poly.type
_entity_poly.pdbx_seq_one_letter_code
_entity_poly.pdbx_strand_id
1 'polypeptide(L)'
;MNKNMLCSRCHENPAVFFISKVDGDKTTNEGLCIKCAMELNIGPIKQIMDSMGISEDEMDEVSEQMKQIMDSEGEDGFQPGGAMPLSLFQGMFGNNGEDTALSEAQPSEEEHDGEKDNKKKKKSKNAKKRKYLNLYCTDLTERAREGKLDNIIGREKEISRTEQILCRRTKNNPCLIGEPGVGKTAIAEGLALKIAAGDVPAKLANKEIHLLDLTALVAGTQFRGQFESRIKGLIEEVKSEGNIILFIDEVHNLVGTGDAEGTMNAANILKPALSRGEIQVIGATTFNEYRKNIEKDAALERRFQPVKVEEPSIADTYQMLLGIKKYYEDFHKVKIADPLVYKAVTLSERYITDRFLPDKAIDLLDEACTCANLRNKSISEYEMLLDEISSLKTEEDELSQETENIDYERLAEIRAELLASENKLPDIEKKASDNAVLESDLATVINLWTGIPASKVVEGDLKRLAGLETRLKEHIIGQDEAVELVAAAIKRSRVQLSLQKRPASFIFVGPTGVGKTELVKQLSMELFDTPETLIRFDMSEFMEKHSVSRLIGSPPGYVGYDEAGQLTEKVRRKPYSIILFDEIEKAHPDVMNILLQILDEGKTNDAHGRSVSFANTVII
;
A
#
# COMPACT_ATOMS: atom_id res chain seq x y z
N MET A 1 35.08 -28.37 -29.14
CA MET A 1 34.72 -28.52 -27.71
C MET A 1 35.92 -28.20 -26.83
N ASN A 2 35.78 -27.19 -26.01
CA ASN A 2 36.84 -26.79 -25.06
C ASN A 2 36.96 -27.86 -23.97
N LYS A 3 38.17 -28.38 -23.71
CA LYS A 3 38.45 -29.42 -22.71
C LYS A 3 37.97 -29.08 -21.28
N ASN A 4 37.64 -27.85 -21.01
CA ASN A 4 37.21 -27.36 -19.68
C ASN A 4 35.67 -27.48 -19.42
N MET A 5 34.88 -27.95 -20.40
CA MET A 5 33.43 -28.13 -20.27
C MET A 5 33.01 -29.59 -20.07
N LEU A 6 33.92 -30.52 -20.12
CA LEU A 6 33.62 -31.94 -19.93
C LEU A 6 33.90 -32.38 -18.50
N CYS A 7 33.17 -33.40 -18.05
CA CYS A 7 33.35 -34.00 -16.73
C CYS A 7 34.80 -34.42 -16.50
N SER A 8 35.38 -34.02 -15.40
CA SER A 8 36.78 -34.32 -15.05
C SER A 8 37.04 -35.82 -14.82
N ARG A 9 35.96 -36.62 -14.63
CA ARG A 9 36.04 -38.04 -14.34
C ARG A 9 35.81 -38.95 -15.56
N CYS A 10 34.69 -38.78 -16.25
CA CYS A 10 34.35 -39.61 -17.42
C CYS A 10 34.84 -39.05 -18.75
N HIS A 11 35.08 -37.74 -18.85
CA HIS A 11 35.48 -37.01 -20.05
C HIS A 11 34.53 -37.15 -21.27
N GLU A 12 33.31 -37.69 -21.06
CA GLU A 12 32.33 -37.93 -22.13
C GLU A 12 31.14 -37.00 -22.04
N ASN A 13 30.66 -36.70 -20.82
CA ASN A 13 29.49 -35.91 -20.58
C ASN A 13 29.84 -34.48 -20.09
N PRO A 14 28.96 -33.47 -20.34
CA PRO A 14 29.20 -32.11 -19.88
C PRO A 14 29.22 -32.02 -18.36
N ALA A 15 30.12 -31.17 -17.82
CA ALA A 15 30.22 -30.91 -16.40
C ALA A 15 29.08 -29.97 -15.95
N VAL A 16 28.25 -30.42 -15.00
CA VAL A 16 27.09 -29.71 -14.46
C VAL A 16 27.34 -29.23 -13.04
N PHE A 17 28.07 -30.01 -12.25
CA PHE A 17 28.39 -29.69 -10.86
C PHE A 17 29.90 -29.37 -10.72
N PHE A 18 30.22 -28.26 -10.08
CA PHE A 18 31.58 -27.84 -9.83
C PHE A 18 31.86 -27.94 -8.33
N ILE A 19 32.86 -28.74 -7.97
CA ILE A 19 33.25 -29.00 -6.58
C ILE A 19 34.64 -28.40 -6.36
N SER A 20 34.78 -27.57 -5.34
CA SER A 20 36.05 -27.05 -4.89
C SER A 20 36.61 -27.92 -3.76
N LYS A 21 37.69 -28.61 -4.01
CA LYS A 21 38.47 -29.33 -2.98
C LYS A 21 39.57 -28.43 -2.47
N VAL A 22 39.61 -28.24 -1.16
CA VAL A 22 40.68 -27.52 -0.48
C VAL A 22 41.58 -28.55 0.20
N ASP A 23 42.78 -28.75 -0.35
CA ASP A 23 43.84 -29.56 0.25
C ASP A 23 44.99 -28.63 0.65
N GLY A 24 45.03 -28.26 1.93
CA GLY A 24 46.01 -27.30 2.45
C GLY A 24 45.88 -25.92 1.79
N ASP A 25 46.92 -25.40 1.16
CA ASP A 25 46.96 -24.08 0.51
C ASP A 25 46.56 -24.09 -0.98
N LYS A 26 46.10 -25.21 -1.53
CA LYS A 26 45.67 -25.32 -2.94
C LYS A 26 44.21 -25.68 -3.07
N THR A 27 43.48 -24.80 -3.74
CA THR A 27 42.07 -25.03 -4.13
C THR A 27 42.07 -25.59 -5.55
N THR A 28 41.52 -26.80 -5.73
CA THR A 28 41.30 -27.41 -7.05
C THR A 28 39.81 -27.49 -7.32
N ASN A 29 39.40 -26.99 -8.48
CA ASN A 29 38.01 -27.04 -8.93
C ASN A 29 37.84 -28.20 -9.91
N GLU A 30 36.96 -29.15 -9.59
CA GLU A 30 36.61 -30.30 -10.45
C GLU A 30 35.17 -30.17 -10.92
N GLY A 31 34.96 -30.27 -12.23
CA GLY A 31 33.60 -30.29 -12.84
C GLY A 31 33.15 -31.75 -13.02
N LEU A 32 31.97 -32.10 -12.54
CA LEU A 32 31.36 -33.42 -12.64
C LEU A 32 30.06 -33.42 -13.42
N CYS A 33 29.81 -34.45 -14.24
CA CYS A 33 28.49 -34.67 -14.83
C CYS A 33 27.53 -35.30 -13.79
N ILE A 34 26.22 -35.30 -14.08
CA ILE A 34 25.20 -35.82 -13.19
C ILE A 34 25.50 -37.27 -12.76
N LYS A 35 25.84 -38.15 -13.69
CA LYS A 35 26.11 -39.55 -13.43
C LYS A 35 27.33 -39.76 -12.49
N CYS A 36 28.41 -39.07 -12.76
CA CYS A 36 29.62 -39.17 -11.92
C CYS A 36 29.45 -38.51 -10.53
N ALA A 37 28.61 -37.48 -10.42
CA ALA A 37 28.29 -36.85 -9.14
C ALA A 37 27.45 -37.76 -8.23
N MET A 38 26.53 -38.53 -8.81
CA MET A 38 25.73 -39.53 -8.10
C MET A 38 26.57 -40.73 -7.65
N GLU A 39 27.46 -41.26 -8.52
CA GLU A 39 28.36 -42.35 -8.15
C GLU A 39 29.31 -41.98 -6.97
N LEU A 40 29.62 -40.70 -6.83
CA LEU A 40 30.44 -40.19 -5.70
C LEU A 40 29.62 -39.99 -4.42
N ASN A 41 28.32 -40.25 -4.46
CA ASN A 41 27.40 -40.18 -3.31
C ASN A 41 27.50 -38.87 -2.52
N ILE A 42 27.55 -37.74 -3.23
CA ILE A 42 27.64 -36.39 -2.63
C ILE A 42 26.30 -36.04 -2.04
N GLY A 43 26.18 -36.05 -0.70
CA GLY A 43 24.91 -35.93 0.05
C GLY A 43 23.95 -34.83 -0.40
N PRO A 44 24.38 -33.57 -0.63
CA PRO A 44 23.48 -32.50 -1.10
C PRO A 44 22.93 -32.73 -2.51
N ILE A 45 23.71 -33.36 -3.40
CA ILE A 45 23.28 -33.62 -4.78
C ILE A 45 22.25 -34.73 -4.81
N LYS A 46 22.41 -35.76 -4.00
CA LYS A 46 21.47 -36.86 -3.86
C LYS A 46 20.10 -36.37 -3.32
N GLN A 47 20.11 -35.51 -2.30
CA GLN A 47 18.88 -34.93 -1.76
C GLN A 47 18.11 -34.08 -2.78
N ILE A 48 18.83 -33.33 -3.63
CA ILE A 48 18.20 -32.54 -4.70
C ILE A 48 17.56 -33.46 -5.75
N MET A 49 18.24 -34.52 -6.16
CA MET A 49 17.75 -35.48 -7.16
C MET A 49 16.57 -36.32 -6.63
N ASP A 50 16.64 -36.77 -5.39
CA ASP A 50 15.55 -37.49 -4.73
C ASP A 50 14.30 -36.59 -4.57
N SER A 51 14.49 -35.29 -4.30
CA SER A 51 13.39 -34.33 -4.21
C SER A 51 12.75 -34.00 -5.57
N MET A 52 13.46 -34.25 -6.68
CA MET A 52 12.97 -34.08 -8.05
C MET A 52 12.35 -35.34 -8.66
N GLY A 53 12.41 -36.50 -7.98
CA GLY A 53 11.77 -37.74 -8.40
C GLY A 53 12.38 -38.37 -9.66
N ILE A 54 13.68 -38.13 -9.97
CA ILE A 54 14.35 -38.60 -11.18
C ILE A 54 14.90 -40.01 -10.94
N SER A 55 14.44 -41.00 -11.74
CA SER A 55 14.94 -42.36 -11.69
C SER A 55 16.28 -42.54 -12.40
N GLU A 56 17.01 -43.62 -12.03
CA GLU A 56 18.32 -43.91 -12.65
C GLU A 56 18.24 -44.11 -14.17
N ASP A 57 17.10 -44.61 -14.69
CA ASP A 57 16.89 -44.85 -16.13
C ASP A 57 16.67 -43.53 -16.91
N GLU A 58 16.14 -42.49 -16.28
CA GLU A 58 15.90 -41.17 -16.88
C GLU A 58 17.17 -40.31 -16.96
N MET A 59 18.20 -40.63 -16.23
CA MET A 59 19.49 -39.88 -16.20
C MET A 59 20.25 -39.90 -17.53
N ASP A 60 20.16 -40.99 -18.25
CA ASP A 60 20.84 -41.12 -19.55
C ASP A 60 20.13 -40.25 -20.62
N GLU A 61 18.78 -40.15 -20.60
CA GLU A 61 18.02 -39.24 -21.47
C GLU A 61 18.29 -37.76 -21.17
N VAL A 62 18.39 -37.41 -19.89
CA VAL A 62 18.71 -36.05 -19.47
C VAL A 62 20.13 -35.64 -19.87
N SER A 63 21.07 -36.56 -19.78
CA SER A 63 22.45 -36.33 -20.20
C SER A 63 22.56 -36.13 -21.72
N GLU A 64 21.79 -36.87 -22.53
CA GLU A 64 21.75 -36.71 -23.98
C GLU A 64 21.07 -35.39 -24.40
N GLN A 65 19.97 -35.02 -23.78
CA GLN A 65 19.30 -33.73 -24.02
C GLN A 65 20.19 -32.53 -23.69
N MET A 66 20.95 -32.61 -22.59
CA MET A 66 21.92 -31.58 -22.24
C MET A 66 23.07 -31.47 -23.25
N LYS A 67 23.48 -32.59 -23.82
CA LYS A 67 24.50 -32.61 -24.87
C LYS A 67 23.99 -31.95 -26.17
N GLN A 68 22.72 -32.17 -26.54
CA GLN A 68 22.09 -31.55 -27.69
C GLN A 68 21.91 -30.04 -27.52
N ILE A 69 21.58 -29.57 -26.32
CA ILE A 69 21.43 -28.13 -26.02
C ILE A 69 22.79 -27.41 -26.10
N MET A 70 23.85 -28.03 -25.59
CA MET A 70 25.21 -27.46 -25.67
C MET A 70 25.79 -27.45 -27.07
N ASP A 71 25.38 -28.38 -27.94
CA ASP A 71 25.80 -28.40 -29.35
C ASP A 71 25.00 -27.41 -30.23
N SER A 72 23.80 -26.94 -29.77
CA SER A 72 22.93 -26.03 -30.50
C SER A 72 23.14 -24.54 -30.20
N GLU A 73 23.69 -24.18 -29.02
CA GLU A 73 24.07 -22.82 -28.67
C GLU A 73 25.58 -22.64 -28.84
N GLY A 74 25.96 -21.83 -29.84
CA GLY A 74 27.36 -21.53 -30.17
C GLY A 74 28.15 -20.91 -29.01
N GLU A 75 29.46 -20.78 -29.20
CA GLU A 75 30.56 -20.52 -28.24
C GLU A 75 30.40 -19.31 -27.28
N ASP A 76 29.34 -18.50 -27.34
CA ASP A 76 29.18 -17.26 -26.54
C ASP A 76 28.28 -17.38 -25.29
N GLY A 77 27.72 -18.55 -25.00
CA GLY A 77 26.67 -18.72 -23.95
C GLY A 77 27.16 -19.19 -22.57
N PHE A 78 28.32 -19.78 -22.42
CA PHE A 78 28.74 -20.41 -21.15
C PHE A 78 30.13 -19.98 -20.70
N GLN A 79 30.22 -19.25 -19.60
CA GLN A 79 31.47 -18.99 -18.88
C GLN A 79 31.74 -20.12 -17.86
N PRO A 80 32.99 -20.70 -17.80
CA PRO A 80 33.35 -21.70 -16.82
C PRO A 80 33.30 -21.12 -15.39
N GLY A 81 32.43 -21.68 -14.54
CA GLY A 81 32.27 -21.27 -13.14
C GLY A 81 30.96 -20.59 -12.76
N GLY A 82 30.05 -20.33 -13.71
CA GLY A 82 28.70 -19.84 -13.43
C GLY A 82 27.76 -20.98 -13.07
N ALA A 83 27.05 -20.88 -11.95
CA ALA A 83 25.96 -21.81 -11.59
C ALA A 83 24.86 -21.77 -12.65
N MET A 84 24.42 -22.95 -13.13
CA MET A 84 23.26 -23.03 -14.01
C MET A 84 22.03 -22.40 -13.35
N PRO A 85 21.24 -21.55 -14.04
CA PRO A 85 20.02 -21.00 -13.48
C PRO A 85 19.02 -22.13 -13.18
N LEU A 86 18.52 -22.17 -11.94
CA LEU A 86 17.53 -23.14 -11.47
C LEU A 86 16.25 -23.17 -12.35
N SER A 87 15.98 -22.06 -13.03
CA SER A 87 14.87 -21.91 -13.99
C SER A 87 15.01 -22.76 -15.27
N LEU A 88 16.25 -23.02 -15.71
CA LEU A 88 16.52 -23.92 -16.85
C LEU A 88 16.29 -25.38 -16.43
N PHE A 89 16.63 -25.71 -15.20
CA PHE A 89 16.39 -27.02 -14.61
C PHE A 89 14.90 -27.28 -14.37
N GLN A 90 14.13 -26.30 -13.87
CA GLN A 90 12.68 -26.37 -13.69
C GLN A 90 11.90 -26.45 -15.02
N GLY A 91 12.41 -25.82 -16.07
CA GLY A 91 11.81 -25.89 -17.41
C GLY A 91 11.96 -27.23 -18.12
N MET A 92 13.00 -28.02 -17.77
CA MET A 92 13.22 -29.36 -18.30
C MET A 92 12.42 -30.45 -17.58
N PHE A 93 12.06 -30.26 -16.31
CA PHE A 93 11.45 -31.29 -15.46
C PHE A 93 10.01 -30.97 -14.99
N GLY A 94 9.45 -29.84 -15.38
CA GLY A 94 8.12 -29.39 -14.98
C GLY A 94 7.01 -29.69 -15.98
N ASN A 95 6.95 -30.90 -16.57
CA ASN A 95 5.78 -31.27 -17.36
C ASN A 95 5.62 -32.81 -17.44
N ASN A 96 5.03 -33.41 -16.44
CA ASN A 96 4.40 -34.73 -16.59
C ASN A 96 2.90 -34.56 -16.50
N GLY A 97 2.23 -34.56 -17.64
CA GLY A 97 0.78 -34.52 -17.83
C GLY A 97 0.39 -34.34 -19.29
N GLU A 98 0.41 -35.44 -20.05
CA GLU A 98 -0.31 -35.72 -21.30
C GLU A 98 0.05 -35.01 -22.62
N ASP A 99 0.67 -35.84 -23.49
CA ASP A 99 0.45 -36.06 -24.94
C ASP A 99 0.45 -34.87 -25.92
N THR A 100 1.09 -34.90 -27.02
CA THR A 100 1.68 -35.82 -27.99
C THR A 100 2.11 -35.02 -29.26
N ALA A 101 3.14 -35.52 -29.90
CA ALA A 101 3.39 -35.57 -31.34
C ALA A 101 3.29 -34.31 -32.20
N LEU A 102 4.45 -33.91 -32.67
CA LEU A 102 4.68 -33.21 -33.94
C LEU A 102 4.23 -34.08 -35.11
N SER A 103 3.39 -33.55 -35.99
CA SER A 103 3.37 -33.89 -37.40
C SER A 103 2.87 -32.71 -38.24
N GLU A 104 3.68 -32.33 -39.21
CA GLU A 104 3.34 -31.42 -40.30
C GLU A 104 2.29 -32.06 -41.20
N ALA A 105 1.25 -31.30 -41.60
CA ALA A 105 0.59 -31.44 -42.88
C ALA A 105 -0.29 -30.21 -43.21
N GLN A 106 -0.26 -29.80 -44.44
CA GLN A 106 -0.94 -28.67 -45.06
C GLN A 106 -2.46 -28.93 -45.26
N PRO A 107 -3.22 -27.92 -45.73
CA PRO A 107 -4.63 -27.75 -45.37
C PRO A 107 -5.59 -28.38 -46.40
N SER A 108 -6.76 -28.76 -45.90
CA SER A 108 -7.96 -28.89 -46.75
C SER A 108 -9.16 -28.30 -46.00
N GLU A 109 -9.89 -27.47 -46.73
CA GLU A 109 -11.16 -26.84 -46.40
C GLU A 109 -12.24 -27.89 -46.17
N GLU A 110 -13.08 -27.69 -45.15
CA GLU A 110 -14.52 -27.96 -45.20
C GLU A 110 -15.23 -27.30 -44.04
N GLU A 111 -16.28 -26.54 -44.39
CA GLU A 111 -17.22 -25.87 -43.50
C GLU A 111 -18.13 -26.88 -42.75
N HIS A 112 -18.44 -26.63 -41.46
CA HIS A 112 -19.81 -26.58 -40.95
C HIS A 112 -19.89 -26.30 -39.41
N ASP A 113 -20.72 -25.32 -39.06
CA ASP A 113 -21.49 -25.02 -37.84
C ASP A 113 -21.00 -25.46 -36.44
N GLY A 114 -20.76 -24.42 -35.58
CA GLY A 114 -20.59 -24.59 -34.15
C GLY A 114 -20.21 -23.32 -33.40
N GLU A 115 -21.12 -22.35 -33.29
CA GLU A 115 -20.88 -20.99 -32.71
C GLU A 115 -20.55 -20.92 -31.19
N LYS A 116 -20.52 -22.04 -30.48
CA LYS A 116 -20.30 -22.05 -29.01
C LYS A 116 -18.87 -22.43 -28.58
N ASP A 117 -18.08 -23.08 -29.41
CA ASP A 117 -16.71 -23.51 -29.06
C ASP A 117 -15.60 -22.48 -29.37
N ASN A 118 -15.93 -21.45 -30.16
CA ASN A 118 -14.95 -20.45 -30.57
C ASN A 118 -14.57 -19.44 -29.47
N LYS A 119 -15.40 -19.24 -28.45
CA LYS A 119 -15.08 -18.32 -27.33
C LYS A 119 -14.06 -18.91 -26.36
N LYS A 120 -14.09 -20.23 -26.10
CA LYS A 120 -13.10 -20.90 -25.23
C LYS A 120 -11.73 -21.05 -25.89
N LYS A 121 -11.68 -21.36 -27.18
CA LYS A 121 -10.42 -21.46 -27.96
C LYS A 121 -9.75 -20.09 -28.21
N LYS A 122 -10.51 -18.99 -28.32
CA LYS A 122 -9.93 -17.63 -28.39
C LYS A 122 -9.38 -17.17 -27.04
N LYS A 123 -10.03 -17.49 -25.89
CA LYS A 123 -9.50 -17.18 -24.54
C LYS A 123 -8.16 -17.89 -24.28
N SER A 124 -7.99 -19.17 -24.68
CA SER A 124 -6.73 -19.90 -24.43
C SER A 124 -5.58 -19.49 -25.36
N LYS A 125 -5.87 -19.03 -26.59
CA LYS A 125 -4.84 -18.49 -27.51
C LYS A 125 -4.37 -17.08 -27.11
N ASN A 126 -5.24 -16.24 -26.55
CA ASN A 126 -4.87 -14.92 -26.03
C ASN A 126 -4.09 -14.99 -24.71
N ALA A 127 -4.39 -15.94 -23.83
CA ALA A 127 -3.67 -16.13 -22.57
C ALA A 127 -2.18 -16.50 -22.79
N LYS A 128 -1.85 -17.25 -23.86
CA LYS A 128 -0.45 -17.55 -24.22
C LYS A 128 0.29 -16.34 -24.84
N LYS A 129 -0.43 -15.34 -25.34
CA LYS A 129 0.15 -14.14 -25.97
C LYS A 129 0.49 -13.03 -24.95
N ARG A 130 -0.18 -12.96 -23.77
CA ARG A 130 -0.06 -11.89 -22.78
C ARG A 130 0.86 -12.30 -21.62
N LYS A 131 2.12 -12.65 -21.94
CA LYS A 131 3.08 -13.15 -20.91
C LYS A 131 3.48 -12.05 -19.93
N TYR A 132 3.88 -10.88 -20.42
CA TYR A 132 4.36 -9.79 -19.57
C TYR A 132 3.21 -9.06 -18.87
N LEU A 133 2.08 -8.87 -19.54
CA LEU A 133 0.88 -8.29 -18.96
C LEU A 133 0.38 -9.10 -17.76
N ASN A 134 0.27 -10.43 -17.92
CA ASN A 134 -0.22 -11.28 -16.84
C ASN A 134 0.76 -11.40 -15.66
N LEU A 135 2.07 -11.19 -15.88
CA LEU A 135 3.08 -11.26 -14.82
C LEU A 135 3.24 -9.95 -14.05
N TYR A 136 3.05 -8.80 -14.71
CA TYR A 136 3.40 -7.50 -14.16
C TYR A 136 2.23 -6.52 -14.08
N CYS A 137 1.04 -6.90 -14.56
CA CYS A 137 -0.13 -6.03 -14.54
C CYS A 137 -1.35 -6.75 -13.99
N THR A 138 -2.18 -6.00 -13.28
CA THR A 138 -3.51 -6.43 -12.85
C THR A 138 -4.56 -5.83 -13.78
N ASP A 139 -5.42 -6.66 -14.40
CA ASP A 139 -6.52 -6.18 -15.25
C ASP A 139 -7.68 -5.66 -14.39
N LEU A 140 -7.80 -4.34 -14.29
CA LEU A 140 -8.89 -3.67 -13.57
C LEU A 140 -10.23 -3.86 -14.28
N THR A 141 -10.24 -3.93 -15.60
CA THR A 141 -11.49 -4.10 -16.37
C THR A 141 -12.07 -5.51 -16.24
N GLU A 142 -11.21 -6.52 -16.15
CA GLU A 142 -11.66 -7.90 -15.86
C GLU A 142 -12.18 -8.00 -14.43
N ARG A 143 -11.46 -7.44 -13.45
CA ARG A 143 -11.93 -7.37 -12.04
C ARG A 143 -13.26 -6.63 -11.91
N ALA A 144 -13.46 -5.56 -12.68
CA ALA A 144 -14.74 -4.84 -12.75
C ALA A 144 -15.88 -5.74 -13.28
N ARG A 145 -15.62 -6.54 -14.33
CA ARG A 145 -16.60 -7.49 -14.88
C ARG A 145 -16.92 -8.63 -13.93
N GLU A 146 -15.98 -9.03 -13.11
CA GLU A 146 -16.15 -10.05 -12.07
C GLU A 146 -16.83 -9.51 -10.80
N GLY A 147 -17.11 -8.21 -10.72
CA GLY A 147 -17.70 -7.58 -9.54
C GLY A 147 -16.77 -7.50 -8.33
N LYS A 148 -15.44 -7.54 -8.56
CA LYS A 148 -14.40 -7.50 -7.52
C LYS A 148 -13.89 -6.09 -7.23
N LEU A 149 -14.45 -5.07 -7.87
CA LEU A 149 -14.15 -3.67 -7.60
C LEU A 149 -15.32 -3.01 -6.88
N ASP A 150 -14.98 -2.18 -5.91
CA ASP A 150 -15.94 -1.39 -5.18
C ASP A 150 -16.57 -0.29 -6.05
N ASN A 151 -17.78 0.10 -5.73
CA ASN A 151 -18.45 1.17 -6.44
C ASN A 151 -17.81 2.53 -6.11
N ILE A 152 -17.44 3.30 -7.12
CA ILE A 152 -16.79 4.60 -6.96
C ILE A 152 -17.82 5.72 -7.02
N ILE A 153 -17.86 6.51 -5.96
CA ILE A 153 -18.82 7.61 -5.76
C ILE A 153 -18.08 8.93 -5.61
N GLY A 154 -18.62 10.01 -6.18
CA GLY A 154 -18.14 11.39 -5.96
C GLY A 154 -16.88 11.78 -6.75
N ARG A 155 -16.52 11.00 -7.80
CA ARG A 155 -15.38 11.28 -8.69
C ARG A 155 -15.79 11.38 -10.17
N GLU A 156 -17.04 11.65 -10.43
CA GLU A 156 -17.62 11.69 -11.80
C GLU A 156 -16.95 12.76 -12.67
N LYS A 157 -16.56 13.90 -12.08
CA LYS A 157 -15.90 15.01 -12.79
C LYS A 157 -14.50 14.61 -13.27
N GLU A 158 -13.72 14.01 -12.39
CA GLU A 158 -12.36 13.58 -12.67
C GLU A 158 -12.37 12.40 -13.65
N ILE A 159 -13.27 11.43 -13.49
CA ILE A 159 -13.45 10.31 -14.41
C ILE A 159 -13.84 10.84 -15.80
N SER A 160 -14.86 11.69 -15.90
CA SER A 160 -15.30 12.29 -17.18
C SER A 160 -14.17 13.10 -17.84
N ARG A 161 -13.37 13.82 -17.04
CA ARG A 161 -12.20 14.54 -17.56
C ARG A 161 -11.13 13.59 -18.09
N THR A 162 -10.90 12.48 -17.41
CA THR A 162 -9.96 11.42 -17.84
C THR A 162 -10.42 10.78 -19.15
N GLU A 163 -11.72 10.46 -19.28
CA GLU A 163 -12.34 9.97 -20.52
C GLU A 163 -12.12 10.94 -21.70
N GLN A 164 -12.40 12.24 -21.48
CA GLN A 164 -12.20 13.28 -22.49
C GLN A 164 -10.75 13.34 -22.96
N ILE A 165 -9.78 13.24 -22.05
CA ILE A 165 -8.35 13.29 -22.39
C ILE A 165 -7.95 12.06 -23.17
N LEU A 166 -8.35 10.85 -22.75
CA LEU A 166 -8.06 9.59 -23.46
C LEU A 166 -8.63 9.58 -24.88
N CYS A 167 -9.75 10.26 -25.14
CA CYS A 167 -10.35 10.40 -26.45
C CYS A 167 -9.66 11.41 -27.38
N ARG A 168 -8.69 12.22 -26.90
CA ARG A 168 -7.98 13.22 -27.72
C ARG A 168 -7.08 12.56 -28.77
N ARG A 169 -6.72 13.34 -29.78
CA ARG A 169 -5.75 12.91 -30.81
C ARG A 169 -4.31 13.03 -30.31
N THR A 170 -4.02 14.06 -29.53
CA THR A 170 -2.70 14.36 -28.98
C THR A 170 -2.85 14.72 -27.49
N LYS A 171 -1.80 14.58 -26.68
CA LYS A 171 -1.84 14.74 -25.22
C LYS A 171 -2.98 13.90 -24.60
N ASN A 172 -3.05 12.63 -25.02
CA ASN A 172 -4.09 11.68 -24.68
C ASN A 172 -3.73 10.79 -23.49
N ASN A 173 -2.73 11.17 -22.72
CA ASN A 173 -2.34 10.50 -21.48
C ASN A 173 -2.71 11.41 -20.29
N PRO A 174 -3.77 11.12 -19.55
CA PRO A 174 -4.09 11.86 -18.32
C PRO A 174 -3.06 11.55 -17.23
N CYS A 175 -2.71 12.58 -16.46
CA CYS A 175 -1.92 12.45 -15.25
C CYS A 175 -2.75 12.96 -14.07
N LEU A 176 -3.17 12.06 -13.19
CA LEU A 176 -3.93 12.36 -11.98
C LEU A 176 -2.98 12.95 -10.94
N ILE A 177 -3.18 14.21 -10.57
CA ILE A 177 -2.29 14.93 -9.67
C ILE A 177 -3.06 15.30 -8.41
N GLY A 178 -2.59 14.84 -7.26
CA GLY A 178 -3.21 15.12 -5.96
C GLY A 178 -2.38 14.56 -4.81
N GLU A 179 -2.72 14.95 -3.61
CA GLU A 179 -2.05 14.46 -2.40
C GLU A 179 -2.26 12.94 -2.21
N PRO A 180 -1.40 12.26 -1.42
CA PRO A 180 -1.61 10.85 -1.08
C PRO A 180 -2.97 10.66 -0.39
N GLY A 181 -3.67 9.55 -0.67
CA GLY A 181 -4.94 9.24 0.00
C GLY A 181 -6.18 9.96 -0.54
N VAL A 182 -6.06 10.86 -1.55
CA VAL A 182 -7.25 11.53 -2.14
C VAL A 182 -8.06 10.65 -3.10
N GLY A 183 -7.66 9.40 -3.34
CA GLY A 183 -8.39 8.47 -4.20
C GLY A 183 -8.04 8.55 -5.69
N LYS A 184 -6.76 8.77 -6.05
CA LYS A 184 -6.31 8.77 -7.45
C LYS A 184 -6.51 7.42 -8.13
N THR A 185 -6.21 6.33 -7.45
CA THR A 185 -6.38 4.96 -7.96
C THR A 185 -7.85 4.63 -8.19
N ALA A 186 -8.74 5.07 -7.31
CA ALA A 186 -10.19 4.93 -7.45
C ALA A 186 -10.74 5.52 -8.75
N ILE A 187 -10.14 6.61 -9.28
CA ILE A 187 -10.56 7.19 -10.57
C ILE A 187 -10.29 6.22 -11.73
N ALA A 188 -9.16 5.50 -11.70
CA ALA A 188 -8.85 4.49 -12.72
C ALA A 188 -9.76 3.27 -12.60
N GLU A 189 -10.08 2.83 -11.38
CA GLU A 189 -11.04 1.77 -11.09
C GLU A 189 -12.46 2.16 -11.53
N GLY A 190 -12.89 3.40 -11.24
CA GLY A 190 -14.18 3.94 -11.68
C GLY A 190 -14.30 4.00 -13.19
N LEU A 191 -13.22 4.34 -13.90
CA LEU A 191 -13.19 4.28 -15.35
C LEU A 191 -13.27 2.83 -15.86
N ALA A 192 -12.61 1.88 -15.19
CA ALA A 192 -12.70 0.45 -15.52
C ALA A 192 -14.12 -0.09 -15.32
N LEU A 193 -14.82 0.32 -14.24
CA LEU A 193 -16.24 -0.01 -14.02
C LEU A 193 -17.13 0.53 -15.14
N LYS A 194 -16.95 1.77 -15.56
CA LYS A 194 -17.70 2.36 -16.67
C LYS A 194 -17.43 1.66 -18.00
N ILE A 195 -16.19 1.27 -18.29
CA ILE A 195 -15.84 0.49 -19.48
C ILE A 195 -16.52 -0.89 -19.42
N ALA A 196 -16.50 -1.56 -18.27
CA ALA A 196 -17.15 -2.84 -18.08
C ALA A 196 -18.68 -2.77 -18.24
N ALA A 197 -19.31 -1.68 -17.79
CA ALA A 197 -20.72 -1.39 -17.95
C ALA A 197 -21.10 -0.91 -19.37
N GLY A 198 -20.12 -0.53 -20.19
CA GLY A 198 -20.37 0.05 -21.52
C GLY A 198 -20.80 1.52 -21.51
N ASP A 199 -20.70 2.21 -20.38
CA ASP A 199 -21.05 3.63 -20.20
C ASP A 199 -19.84 4.54 -20.50
N VAL A 200 -19.28 4.41 -21.68
CA VAL A 200 -18.13 5.19 -22.14
C VAL A 200 -18.26 5.51 -23.63
N PRO A 201 -17.57 6.56 -24.13
CA PRO A 201 -17.52 6.86 -25.55
C PRO A 201 -17.05 5.64 -26.38
N ALA A 202 -17.58 5.48 -27.61
CA ALA A 202 -17.28 4.34 -28.50
C ALA A 202 -15.77 4.07 -28.68
N LYS A 203 -14.93 5.10 -28.56
CA LYS A 203 -13.47 4.99 -28.65
C LYS A 203 -12.84 4.21 -27.48
N LEU A 204 -13.51 4.18 -26.33
CA LEU A 204 -13.07 3.51 -25.11
C LEU A 204 -13.79 2.18 -24.85
N ALA A 205 -14.87 1.88 -25.56
CA ALA A 205 -15.74 0.72 -25.31
C ALA A 205 -15.02 -0.64 -25.35
N ASN A 206 -13.94 -0.76 -26.16
CA ASN A 206 -13.15 -1.99 -26.26
C ASN A 206 -11.78 -1.89 -25.58
N LYS A 207 -11.55 -0.86 -24.76
CA LYS A 207 -10.30 -0.68 -24.04
C LYS A 207 -10.30 -1.50 -22.76
N GLU A 208 -9.11 -1.86 -22.32
CA GLU A 208 -8.82 -2.56 -21.07
C GLU A 208 -7.84 -1.72 -20.27
N ILE A 209 -8.07 -1.57 -18.96
CA ILE A 209 -7.18 -0.83 -18.06
C ILE A 209 -6.39 -1.84 -17.25
N HIS A 210 -5.08 -1.77 -17.36
CA HIS A 210 -4.15 -2.62 -16.62
C HIS A 210 -3.31 -1.79 -15.66
N LEU A 211 -3.40 -2.10 -14.36
CA LEU A 211 -2.56 -1.51 -13.30
C LEU A 211 -1.17 -2.16 -13.37
N LEU A 212 -0.15 -1.35 -13.63
CA LEU A 212 1.23 -1.79 -13.68
C LEU A 212 1.85 -1.87 -12.28
N ASP A 213 2.33 -3.05 -11.91
CA ASP A 213 3.12 -3.25 -10.69
C ASP A 213 4.62 -3.03 -10.99
N LEU A 214 5.12 -1.85 -10.60
CA LEU A 214 6.52 -1.50 -10.75
C LEU A 214 7.44 -2.34 -9.88
N THR A 215 6.95 -2.78 -8.71
CA THR A 215 7.73 -3.59 -7.77
C THR A 215 7.98 -4.98 -8.35
N ALA A 216 6.95 -5.60 -8.94
CA ALA A 216 7.07 -6.88 -9.63
C ALA A 216 8.03 -6.82 -10.84
N LEU A 217 8.05 -5.70 -11.56
CA LEU A 217 8.98 -5.49 -12.67
C LEU A 217 10.45 -5.47 -12.23
N VAL A 218 10.73 -4.88 -11.07
CA VAL A 218 12.10 -4.74 -10.52
C VAL A 218 12.51 -6.00 -9.75
N ALA A 219 11.58 -6.71 -9.12
CA ALA A 219 11.87 -7.88 -8.30
C ALA A 219 12.68 -8.95 -9.07
N GLY A 220 13.77 -9.41 -8.45
CA GLY A 220 14.65 -10.45 -9.03
C GLY A 220 15.50 -9.99 -10.22
N THR A 221 15.60 -8.69 -10.52
CA THR A 221 16.53 -8.18 -11.53
C THR A 221 17.87 -7.85 -10.87
N GLN A 222 18.88 -8.65 -11.14
CA GLN A 222 20.26 -8.38 -10.69
C GLN A 222 21.02 -7.44 -11.62
N PHE A 223 20.61 -7.36 -12.89
CA PHE A 223 21.26 -6.55 -13.92
C PHE A 223 20.26 -5.62 -14.60
N ARG A 224 20.72 -4.42 -14.91
CA ARG A 224 19.97 -3.37 -15.62
C ARG A 224 19.31 -3.90 -16.92
N GLY A 225 20.01 -4.72 -17.69
CA GLY A 225 19.50 -5.27 -18.95
C GLY A 225 18.27 -6.16 -18.80
N GLN A 226 18.11 -6.86 -17.68
CA GLN A 226 16.93 -7.71 -17.41
C GLN A 226 15.68 -6.86 -17.23
N PHE A 227 15.77 -5.78 -16.44
CA PHE A 227 14.68 -4.83 -16.24
C PHE A 227 14.28 -4.14 -17.54
N GLU A 228 15.28 -3.68 -18.32
CA GLU A 228 15.04 -3.08 -19.65
C GLU A 228 14.34 -4.05 -20.61
N SER A 229 14.73 -5.32 -20.61
CA SER A 229 14.10 -6.35 -21.44
C SER A 229 12.65 -6.61 -21.03
N ARG A 230 12.34 -6.66 -19.72
CA ARG A 230 10.96 -6.83 -19.20
C ARG A 230 10.05 -5.67 -19.64
N ILE A 231 10.51 -4.42 -19.47
CA ILE A 231 9.73 -3.24 -19.89
C ILE A 231 9.55 -3.22 -21.42
N LYS A 232 10.58 -3.53 -22.19
CA LYS A 232 10.46 -3.59 -23.65
C LYS A 232 9.43 -4.65 -24.07
N GLY A 233 9.49 -5.85 -23.48
CA GLY A 233 8.52 -6.90 -23.75
C GLY A 233 7.09 -6.50 -23.40
N LEU A 234 6.88 -5.84 -22.25
CA LEU A 234 5.58 -5.30 -21.86
C LEU A 234 5.06 -4.25 -22.85
N ILE A 235 5.91 -3.30 -23.25
CA ILE A 235 5.53 -2.27 -24.23
C ILE A 235 5.16 -2.90 -25.58
N GLU A 236 5.88 -3.89 -26.04
CA GLU A 236 5.60 -4.61 -27.29
C GLU A 236 4.27 -5.36 -27.22
N GLU A 237 3.95 -6.01 -26.09
CA GLU A 237 2.64 -6.62 -25.88
C GLU A 237 1.52 -5.59 -25.90
N VAL A 238 1.63 -4.50 -25.12
CA VAL A 238 0.63 -3.40 -25.09
C VAL A 238 0.42 -2.81 -26.49
N LYS A 239 1.50 -2.61 -27.25
CA LYS A 239 1.45 -2.08 -28.60
C LYS A 239 0.79 -3.06 -29.58
N SER A 240 1.06 -4.37 -29.47
CA SER A 240 0.49 -5.38 -30.34
C SER A 240 -1.01 -5.58 -30.13
N GLU A 241 -1.48 -5.47 -28.91
CA GLU A 241 -2.90 -5.57 -28.56
C GLU A 241 -3.68 -4.29 -28.96
N GLY A 242 -3.10 -3.12 -28.78
CA GLY A 242 -3.66 -1.83 -29.20
C GLY A 242 -4.91 -1.35 -28.47
N ASN A 243 -5.52 -2.20 -27.62
CA ASN A 243 -6.70 -1.90 -26.80
C ASN A 243 -6.38 -1.63 -25.33
N ILE A 244 -5.11 -1.69 -24.92
CA ILE A 244 -4.68 -1.60 -23.54
C ILE A 244 -4.36 -0.15 -23.16
N ILE A 245 -4.79 0.25 -21.97
CA ILE A 245 -4.42 1.48 -21.27
C ILE A 245 -3.68 1.05 -20.02
N LEU A 246 -2.43 1.48 -19.86
CA LEU A 246 -1.67 1.23 -18.65
C LEU A 246 -2.00 2.28 -17.59
N PHE A 247 -2.41 1.86 -16.41
CA PHE A 247 -2.46 2.72 -15.25
C PHE A 247 -1.18 2.54 -14.44
N ILE A 248 -0.48 3.64 -14.19
CA ILE A 248 0.80 3.65 -13.47
C ILE A 248 0.65 4.55 -12.27
N ASP A 249 0.55 3.92 -11.10
CA ASP A 249 0.60 4.68 -9.85
C ASP A 249 2.04 5.12 -9.56
N GLU A 250 2.19 6.25 -8.89
CA GLU A 250 3.48 6.87 -8.65
C GLU A 250 4.36 6.97 -9.92
N VAL A 251 3.77 7.45 -11.02
CA VAL A 251 4.44 7.52 -12.34
C VAL A 251 5.78 8.26 -12.29
N HIS A 252 6.02 9.08 -11.28
CA HIS A 252 7.29 9.75 -11.04
C HIS A 252 8.45 8.77 -10.76
N ASN A 253 8.18 7.59 -10.22
CA ASN A 253 9.19 6.55 -10.00
C ASN A 253 9.78 6.01 -11.31
N LEU A 254 9.03 6.11 -12.41
CA LEU A 254 9.54 5.78 -13.74
C LEU A 254 10.47 6.85 -14.32
N VAL A 255 10.30 8.10 -13.88
CA VAL A 255 10.94 9.28 -14.49
C VAL A 255 12.08 9.82 -13.64
N GLY A 256 11.98 9.69 -12.34
CA GLY A 256 12.91 10.27 -11.38
C GLY A 256 13.95 9.28 -10.89
N THR A 257 15.13 9.75 -10.74
CA THR A 257 16.38 9.33 -10.12
C THR A 257 17.53 9.21 -11.11
N GLY A 258 17.70 10.26 -11.95
CA GLY A 258 18.80 10.33 -12.93
C GLY A 258 20.16 10.68 -12.36
N ASP A 259 20.33 10.93 -11.05
CA ASP A 259 21.57 11.47 -10.49
C ASP A 259 22.38 10.46 -9.64
N ALA A 260 21.89 9.25 -9.41
CA ALA A 260 22.70 8.21 -8.80
C ALA A 260 23.20 7.23 -9.89
N GLU A 261 24.50 7.09 -10.03
CA GLU A 261 25.16 6.09 -10.88
C GLU A 261 24.60 4.70 -10.55
N GLY A 262 23.78 4.15 -11.44
CA GLY A 262 23.18 2.79 -11.30
C GLY A 262 21.66 2.70 -11.22
N THR A 263 20.92 3.82 -11.15
CA THR A 263 19.44 3.78 -11.09
C THR A 263 18.82 3.38 -12.43
N MET A 264 17.88 2.45 -12.38
CA MET A 264 17.15 1.92 -13.53
C MET A 264 16.18 2.98 -14.09
N ASN A 265 16.50 3.54 -15.25
CA ASN A 265 15.72 4.63 -15.84
C ASN A 265 14.68 4.08 -16.85
N ALA A 266 13.53 3.62 -16.35
CA ALA A 266 12.42 3.12 -17.15
C ALA A 266 11.86 4.20 -18.11
N ALA A 267 12.00 5.47 -17.72
CA ALA A 267 11.55 6.59 -18.54
C ALA A 267 12.17 6.61 -19.94
N ASN A 268 13.45 6.28 -20.06
CA ASN A 268 14.12 6.30 -21.36
C ASN A 268 13.57 5.26 -22.34
N ILE A 269 12.93 4.20 -21.84
CA ILE A 269 12.29 3.16 -22.65
C ILE A 269 10.83 3.54 -22.97
N LEU A 270 10.11 4.10 -22.00
CA LEU A 270 8.71 4.52 -22.17
C LEU A 270 8.56 5.82 -22.98
N LYS A 271 9.47 6.78 -22.84
CA LYS A 271 9.44 8.07 -23.55
C LYS A 271 9.27 7.94 -25.07
N PRO A 272 10.01 7.07 -25.79
CA PRO A 272 9.82 6.89 -27.23
C PRO A 272 8.43 6.37 -27.59
N ALA A 273 7.90 5.38 -26.85
CA ALA A 273 6.58 4.81 -27.08
C ALA A 273 5.46 5.83 -26.80
N LEU A 274 5.55 6.58 -25.70
CA LEU A 274 4.64 7.68 -25.38
C LEU A 274 4.73 8.80 -26.41
N SER A 275 5.95 9.17 -26.83
CA SER A 275 6.13 10.28 -27.77
C SER A 275 5.60 9.96 -29.16
N ARG A 276 5.62 8.71 -29.59
CA ARG A 276 5.03 8.25 -30.84
C ARG A 276 3.53 7.97 -30.76
N GLY A 277 2.97 7.97 -29.51
CA GLY A 277 1.56 7.63 -29.29
C GLY A 277 1.23 6.15 -29.53
N GLU A 278 2.23 5.28 -29.36
CA GLU A 278 2.11 3.83 -29.55
C GLU A 278 1.39 3.16 -28.38
N ILE A 279 1.45 3.77 -27.21
CA ILE A 279 0.78 3.33 -25.98
C ILE A 279 -0.01 4.48 -25.36
N GLN A 280 -1.05 4.14 -24.61
CA GLN A 280 -1.82 5.08 -23.78
C GLN A 280 -1.56 4.76 -22.29
N VAL A 281 -1.36 5.82 -21.51
CA VAL A 281 -1.04 5.72 -20.09
C VAL A 281 -1.90 6.68 -19.28
N ILE A 282 -2.42 6.20 -18.15
CA ILE A 282 -2.97 7.03 -17.07
C ILE A 282 -1.91 7.04 -15.98
N GLY A 283 -1.32 8.17 -15.68
CA GLY A 283 -0.37 8.31 -14.57
C GLY A 283 -1.05 8.86 -13.33
N ALA A 284 -0.59 8.47 -12.14
CA ALA A 284 -0.95 9.10 -10.88
C ALA A 284 0.31 9.57 -10.14
N THR A 285 0.27 10.75 -9.52
CA THR A 285 1.41 11.33 -8.80
C THR A 285 0.96 12.45 -7.86
N THR A 286 1.88 12.98 -7.05
CA THR A 286 1.65 14.18 -6.23
C THR A 286 1.99 15.47 -6.99
N PHE A 287 1.55 16.64 -6.47
CA PHE A 287 1.88 17.94 -7.06
C PHE A 287 3.39 18.20 -7.11
N ASN A 288 4.08 17.87 -6.04
CA ASN A 288 5.52 18.10 -5.91
C ASN A 288 6.32 17.24 -6.88
N GLU A 289 5.97 15.96 -6.96
CA GLU A 289 6.63 14.99 -7.85
C GLU A 289 6.34 15.29 -9.34
N TYR A 290 5.12 15.74 -9.65
CA TYR A 290 4.78 16.16 -11.01
C TYR A 290 5.68 17.31 -11.48
N ARG A 291 5.82 18.36 -10.66
CA ARG A 291 6.68 19.51 -10.98
C ARG A 291 8.15 19.13 -11.08
N LYS A 292 8.62 18.26 -10.19
CA LYS A 292 10.03 17.87 -10.12
C LYS A 292 10.44 16.97 -11.30
N ASN A 293 9.60 16.03 -11.68
CA ASN A 293 9.98 14.92 -12.54
C ASN A 293 9.30 14.96 -13.93
N ILE A 294 8.06 15.44 -14.05
CA ILE A 294 7.31 15.42 -15.32
C ILE A 294 7.34 16.78 -16.00
N GLU A 295 7.06 17.84 -15.30
CA GLU A 295 6.98 19.22 -15.86
C GLU A 295 8.34 19.72 -16.35
N LYS A 296 9.44 19.29 -15.72
CA LYS A 296 10.80 19.62 -16.16
C LYS A 296 11.24 18.87 -17.44
N ASP A 297 10.59 17.77 -17.74
CA ASP A 297 10.89 16.98 -18.94
C ASP A 297 9.97 17.36 -20.10
N ALA A 298 10.48 18.16 -21.04
CA ALA A 298 9.72 18.69 -22.17
C ALA A 298 9.09 17.58 -23.07
N ALA A 299 9.62 16.37 -23.06
CA ALA A 299 9.07 15.26 -23.84
C ALA A 299 7.81 14.67 -23.16
N LEU A 300 7.82 14.56 -21.82
CA LEU A 300 6.70 14.07 -21.03
C LEU A 300 5.62 15.14 -20.87
N GLU A 301 5.97 16.39 -20.57
CA GLU A 301 5.04 17.51 -20.44
C GLU A 301 4.13 17.66 -21.68
N ARG A 302 4.69 17.44 -22.86
CA ARG A 302 3.92 17.50 -24.12
C ARG A 302 3.00 16.31 -24.33
N ARG A 303 3.09 15.27 -23.54
CA ARG A 303 2.33 14.01 -23.69
C ARG A 303 1.31 13.78 -22.59
N PHE A 304 1.63 14.21 -21.38
CA PHE A 304 0.71 14.15 -20.27
C PHE A 304 -0.18 15.39 -20.19
N GLN A 305 -1.42 15.16 -19.79
CA GLN A 305 -2.38 16.22 -19.51
C GLN A 305 -2.76 16.13 -18.03
N PRO A 306 -2.46 17.16 -17.21
CA PRO A 306 -2.79 17.12 -15.78
C PRO A 306 -4.30 17.12 -15.55
N VAL A 307 -4.72 16.29 -14.61
CA VAL A 307 -6.06 16.24 -14.01
C VAL A 307 -5.87 16.42 -12.52
N LYS A 308 -6.32 17.54 -11.99
CA LYS A 308 -6.21 17.84 -10.56
C LYS A 308 -7.24 17.03 -9.79
N VAL A 309 -6.79 16.30 -8.80
CA VAL A 309 -7.62 15.52 -7.87
C VAL A 309 -7.51 16.20 -6.51
N GLU A 310 -8.56 16.91 -6.14
CA GLU A 310 -8.62 17.62 -4.86
C GLU A 310 -9.13 16.73 -3.75
N GLU A 311 -8.79 17.10 -2.51
CA GLU A 311 -9.39 16.48 -1.32
C GLU A 311 -10.90 16.70 -1.34
N PRO A 312 -11.72 15.66 -1.17
CA PRO A 312 -13.17 15.80 -1.14
C PRO A 312 -13.63 16.52 0.12
N SER A 313 -14.78 17.19 0.04
CA SER A 313 -15.40 17.79 1.22
C SER A 313 -15.90 16.73 2.21
N ILE A 314 -16.16 17.13 3.46
CA ILE A 314 -16.80 16.27 4.48
C ILE A 314 -18.11 15.66 3.95
N ALA A 315 -18.93 16.45 3.23
CA ALA A 315 -20.19 16.00 2.68
C ALA A 315 -19.98 14.95 1.57
N ASP A 316 -19.04 15.18 0.65
CA ASP A 316 -18.73 14.24 -0.43
C ASP A 316 -18.12 12.96 0.15
N THR A 317 -17.19 13.06 1.11
CA THR A 317 -16.61 11.92 1.79
C THR A 317 -17.66 11.08 2.51
N TYR A 318 -18.63 11.72 3.16
CA TYR A 318 -19.73 11.00 3.80
C TYR A 318 -20.54 10.17 2.78
N GLN A 319 -20.84 10.74 1.60
CA GLN A 319 -21.52 9.99 0.53
C GLN A 319 -20.67 8.84 -0.02
N MET A 320 -19.34 9.06 -0.17
CA MET A 320 -18.41 7.99 -0.55
C MET A 320 -18.44 6.84 0.44
N LEU A 321 -18.31 7.14 1.75
CA LEU A 321 -18.31 6.12 2.79
C LEU A 321 -19.65 5.38 2.90
N LEU A 322 -20.79 6.06 2.72
CA LEU A 322 -22.08 5.39 2.66
C LEU A 322 -22.16 4.37 1.52
N GLY A 323 -21.54 4.69 0.39
CA GLY A 323 -21.52 3.78 -0.77
C GLY A 323 -20.68 2.53 -0.58
N ILE A 324 -19.57 2.64 0.17
CA ILE A 324 -18.67 1.51 0.44
C ILE A 324 -18.95 0.81 1.77
N LYS A 325 -19.78 1.39 2.64
CA LYS A 325 -20.11 0.89 3.98
C LYS A 325 -20.44 -0.60 4.00
N LYS A 326 -21.24 -1.05 3.03
CA LYS A 326 -21.69 -2.45 2.95
C LYS A 326 -20.54 -3.45 2.82
N TYR A 327 -19.48 -3.10 2.08
CA TYR A 327 -18.32 -3.98 1.92
C TYR A 327 -17.60 -4.21 3.27
N TYR A 328 -17.49 -3.16 4.10
CA TYR A 328 -16.91 -3.25 5.44
C TYR A 328 -17.84 -4.00 6.41
N GLU A 329 -19.16 -3.78 6.33
CA GLU A 329 -20.16 -4.54 7.11
C GLU A 329 -20.08 -6.04 6.81
N ASP A 330 -19.97 -6.40 5.52
CA ASP A 330 -19.91 -7.80 5.08
C ASP A 330 -18.56 -8.45 5.44
N PHE A 331 -17.45 -7.71 5.35
CA PHE A 331 -16.11 -8.20 5.66
C PHE A 331 -15.91 -8.41 7.17
N HIS A 332 -16.22 -7.41 7.99
CA HIS A 332 -16.01 -7.46 9.44
C HIS A 332 -17.17 -8.09 10.21
N LYS A 333 -18.26 -8.45 9.55
CA LYS A 333 -19.47 -8.99 10.19
C LYS A 333 -20.03 -8.06 11.28
N VAL A 334 -20.08 -6.77 10.99
CA VAL A 334 -20.56 -5.71 11.90
C VAL A 334 -21.62 -4.86 11.22
N LYS A 335 -22.41 -4.15 12.01
CA LYS A 335 -23.38 -3.16 11.51
C LYS A 335 -22.87 -1.76 11.78
N ILE A 336 -22.92 -0.90 10.77
CA ILE A 336 -22.48 0.49 10.84
C ILE A 336 -23.69 1.41 10.67
N ALA A 337 -24.02 2.20 11.68
CA ALA A 337 -25.10 3.18 11.59
C ALA A 337 -24.67 4.39 10.74
N ASP A 338 -25.56 4.92 9.90
CA ASP A 338 -25.26 6.10 9.06
C ASP A 338 -24.76 7.32 9.86
N PRO A 339 -25.33 7.65 11.05
CA PRO A 339 -24.79 8.73 11.87
C PRO A 339 -23.34 8.49 12.33
N LEU A 340 -22.93 7.22 12.48
CA LEU A 340 -21.56 6.87 12.87
C LEU A 340 -20.58 7.10 11.71
N VAL A 341 -20.99 6.83 10.48
CA VAL A 341 -20.20 7.16 9.28
C VAL A 341 -19.93 8.66 9.22
N TYR A 342 -20.95 9.50 9.45
CA TYR A 342 -20.75 10.95 9.52
C TYR A 342 -19.79 11.36 10.63
N LYS A 343 -19.88 10.71 11.80
CA LYS A 343 -18.94 10.93 12.89
C LYS A 343 -17.51 10.49 12.53
N ALA A 344 -17.34 9.36 11.86
CA ALA A 344 -16.04 8.91 11.41
C ALA A 344 -15.37 9.95 10.50
N VAL A 345 -16.09 10.51 9.53
CA VAL A 345 -15.59 11.57 8.66
C VAL A 345 -15.24 12.85 9.43
N THR A 346 -16.14 13.31 10.30
CA THR A 346 -15.89 14.54 11.08
C THR A 346 -14.77 14.40 12.09
N LEU A 347 -14.67 13.25 12.74
CA LEU A 347 -13.60 12.97 13.69
C LEU A 347 -12.25 12.80 13.00
N SER A 348 -12.20 12.10 11.86
CA SER A 348 -10.98 11.98 11.07
C SER A 348 -10.47 13.33 10.57
N GLU A 349 -11.36 14.20 10.08
CA GLU A 349 -10.98 15.55 9.64
C GLU A 349 -10.47 16.41 10.81
N ARG A 350 -11.04 16.21 11.98
CA ARG A 350 -10.68 16.98 13.16
C ARG A 350 -9.38 16.53 13.81
N TYR A 351 -9.18 15.23 13.95
CA TYR A 351 -8.11 14.65 14.75
C TYR A 351 -6.92 14.13 13.96
N ILE A 352 -7.12 13.75 12.68
CA ILE A 352 -6.08 13.21 11.81
C ILE A 352 -5.68 14.30 10.81
N THR A 353 -4.55 14.96 11.07
CA THR A 353 -4.11 16.14 10.30
C THR A 353 -2.97 15.85 9.32
N ASP A 354 -2.38 14.68 9.39
CA ASP A 354 -1.24 14.23 8.57
C ASP A 354 -1.64 13.45 7.31
N ARG A 355 -2.94 13.15 7.17
CA ARG A 355 -3.53 12.43 6.04
C ARG A 355 -4.72 13.20 5.45
N PHE A 356 -5.15 12.80 4.26
CA PHE A 356 -6.23 13.46 3.52
C PHE A 356 -7.49 12.58 3.44
N LEU A 357 -8.63 13.24 3.27
CA LEU A 357 -9.89 12.57 2.95
C LEU A 357 -9.85 12.06 1.48
N PRO A 358 -10.51 10.94 1.16
CA PRO A 358 -11.33 10.10 2.03
C PRO A 358 -10.56 9.06 2.84
N ASP A 359 -9.30 8.80 2.51
CA ASP A 359 -8.46 7.70 3.01
C ASP A 359 -8.44 7.62 4.55
N LYS A 360 -8.13 8.75 5.22
CA LYS A 360 -8.11 8.80 6.70
C LYS A 360 -9.45 8.45 7.36
N ALA A 361 -10.58 8.70 6.67
CA ALA A 361 -11.90 8.37 7.19
C ALA A 361 -12.27 6.91 6.93
N ILE A 362 -11.82 6.36 5.82
CA ILE A 362 -11.94 4.96 5.45
C ILE A 362 -11.15 4.11 6.44
N ASP A 363 -9.86 4.42 6.62
CA ASP A 363 -8.98 3.71 7.55
C ASP A 363 -9.54 3.76 8.99
N LEU A 364 -10.03 4.93 9.44
CA LEU A 364 -10.64 5.07 10.76
C LEU A 364 -11.86 4.17 10.91
N LEU A 365 -12.70 4.08 9.89
CA LEU A 365 -13.90 3.25 9.90
C LEU A 365 -13.54 1.76 9.88
N ASP A 366 -12.58 1.35 9.07
CA ASP A 366 -12.09 -0.02 8.94
C ASP A 366 -11.52 -0.53 10.27
N GLU A 367 -10.64 0.25 10.90
CA GLU A 367 -10.04 -0.11 12.19
C GLU A 367 -11.08 -0.09 13.33
N ALA A 368 -12.07 0.81 13.27
CA ALA A 368 -13.19 0.81 14.22
C ALA A 368 -14.08 -0.44 14.06
N CYS A 369 -14.29 -0.92 12.84
CA CYS A 369 -14.97 -2.18 12.58
C CYS A 369 -14.19 -3.38 13.16
N THR A 370 -12.87 -3.36 13.00
CA THR A 370 -11.97 -4.35 13.61
C THR A 370 -12.06 -4.33 15.14
N CYS A 371 -12.04 -3.15 15.76
CA CYS A 371 -12.22 -3.00 17.20
C CYS A 371 -13.58 -3.55 17.67
N ALA A 372 -14.65 -3.28 16.94
CA ALA A 372 -15.98 -3.80 17.23
C ALA A 372 -16.04 -5.33 17.12
N ASN A 373 -15.41 -5.89 16.09
CA ASN A 373 -15.30 -7.34 15.88
C ASN A 373 -14.55 -7.99 17.06
N LEU A 374 -13.35 -7.48 17.41
CA LEU A 374 -12.54 -8.01 18.52
C LEU A 374 -13.21 -7.87 19.89
N ARG A 375 -14.08 -6.88 20.08
CA ARG A 375 -14.86 -6.71 21.30
C ARG A 375 -15.91 -7.81 21.46
N ASN A 376 -16.49 -8.30 20.37
CA ASN A 376 -17.54 -9.31 20.40
C ASN A 376 -16.95 -10.72 20.28
N LYS A 377 -16.70 -11.34 21.44
CA LYS A 377 -16.16 -12.72 21.50
C LYS A 377 -17.05 -13.75 20.81
N SER A 378 -18.36 -13.47 20.67
CA SER A 378 -19.30 -14.41 20.01
C SER A 378 -19.02 -14.59 18.51
N ILE A 379 -18.29 -13.66 17.86
CA ILE A 379 -17.87 -13.81 16.47
C ILE A 379 -16.79 -14.90 16.37
N SER A 380 -15.77 -14.83 17.22
CA SER A 380 -14.73 -15.86 17.26
C SER A 380 -15.30 -17.22 17.65
N GLU A 381 -16.27 -17.26 18.58
CA GLU A 381 -16.99 -18.50 18.94
C GLU A 381 -17.78 -19.06 17.74
N TYR A 382 -18.41 -18.20 16.95
CA TYR A 382 -19.14 -18.57 15.75
C TYR A 382 -18.22 -19.14 14.67
N GLU A 383 -17.09 -18.48 14.40
CA GLU A 383 -16.09 -18.95 13.43
C GLU A 383 -15.49 -20.30 13.85
N MET A 384 -15.08 -20.44 15.13
CA MET A 384 -14.58 -21.72 15.65
C MET A 384 -15.62 -22.85 15.52
N LEU A 385 -16.89 -22.54 15.75
CA LEU A 385 -17.97 -23.53 15.62
C LEU A 385 -18.21 -23.93 14.16
N LEU A 386 -18.08 -23.00 13.22
CA LEU A 386 -18.17 -23.30 11.78
C LEU A 386 -17.00 -24.17 11.31
N ASP A 387 -15.79 -23.88 11.76
CA ASP A 387 -14.61 -24.69 11.47
C ASP A 387 -14.73 -26.11 12.07
N GLU A 388 -15.24 -26.21 13.30
CA GLU A 388 -15.54 -27.50 13.94
C GLU A 388 -16.58 -28.30 13.15
N ILE A 389 -17.69 -27.68 12.75
CA ILE A 389 -18.72 -28.33 11.90
C ILE A 389 -18.14 -28.74 10.56
N SER A 390 -17.30 -27.91 9.94
CA SER A 390 -16.64 -28.23 8.67
C SER A 390 -15.69 -29.42 8.79
N SER A 391 -14.89 -29.47 9.86
CA SER A 391 -13.97 -30.58 10.12
C SER A 391 -14.69 -31.88 10.40
N LEU A 392 -15.77 -31.83 11.22
CA LEU A 392 -16.60 -33.00 11.51
C LEU A 392 -17.32 -33.55 10.26
N LYS A 393 -17.80 -32.65 9.35
CA LYS A 393 -18.39 -33.08 8.07
C LYS A 393 -17.38 -33.75 7.17
N THR A 394 -16.14 -33.24 7.13
CA THR A 394 -15.07 -33.84 6.34
C THR A 394 -14.72 -35.22 6.89
N GLU A 395 -14.62 -35.39 8.22
CA GLU A 395 -14.35 -36.65 8.89
C GLU A 395 -15.54 -37.67 8.68
N GLU A 396 -16.79 -37.19 8.69
CA GLU A 396 -17.96 -38.00 8.36
C GLU A 396 -17.93 -38.52 6.92
N ASP A 397 -17.57 -37.65 5.97
CA ASP A 397 -17.47 -38.01 4.55
C ASP A 397 -16.31 -39.00 4.29
N GLU A 398 -15.15 -38.79 4.93
CA GLU A 398 -14.02 -39.73 4.83
C GLU A 398 -14.36 -41.11 5.37
N LEU A 399 -14.93 -41.19 6.58
CA LEU A 399 -15.36 -42.47 7.18
C LEU A 399 -16.50 -43.17 6.40
N SER A 400 -17.35 -42.38 5.73
CA SER A 400 -18.44 -42.93 4.91
C SER A 400 -17.97 -43.49 3.58
N GLN A 401 -16.78 -43.09 3.09
CA GLN A 401 -16.16 -43.59 1.85
C GLN A 401 -15.28 -44.83 2.07
N GLU A 402 -14.93 -45.18 3.30
CA GLU A 402 -14.21 -46.41 3.63
C GLU A 402 -15.12 -47.63 3.48
N THR A 403 -14.87 -48.45 2.44
CA THR A 403 -15.75 -49.58 2.06
C THR A 403 -15.46 -50.89 2.80
N GLU A 404 -14.35 -51.04 3.53
CA GLU A 404 -13.96 -52.33 4.13
C GLU A 404 -13.96 -52.42 5.67
N ASN A 405 -14.01 -51.27 6.41
CA ASN A 405 -14.10 -51.28 7.87
C ASN A 405 -14.72 -49.95 8.39
N ILE A 406 -16.03 -49.79 8.21
CA ILE A 406 -16.74 -48.63 8.71
C ILE A 406 -16.81 -48.68 10.23
N ASP A 407 -16.20 -47.76 10.93
CA ASP A 407 -16.33 -47.57 12.38
C ASP A 407 -17.67 -46.86 12.70
N TYR A 408 -18.72 -47.67 12.87
CA TYR A 408 -20.08 -47.19 13.14
C TYR A 408 -20.18 -46.45 14.49
N GLU A 409 -19.33 -46.80 15.47
CA GLU A 409 -19.31 -46.17 16.78
C GLU A 409 -18.78 -44.76 16.70
N ARG A 410 -17.65 -44.55 15.99
CA ARG A 410 -17.08 -43.25 15.72
C ARG A 410 -17.99 -42.36 14.86
N LEU A 411 -18.64 -42.94 13.86
CA LEU A 411 -19.58 -42.24 12.98
C LEU A 411 -20.84 -41.76 13.73
N ALA A 412 -21.31 -42.54 14.72
CA ALA A 412 -22.42 -42.14 15.60
C ALA A 412 -22.01 -41.01 16.55
N GLU A 413 -20.76 -41.02 17.07
CA GLU A 413 -20.23 -39.95 17.89
C GLU A 413 -20.14 -38.64 17.09
N ILE A 414 -19.52 -38.65 15.90
CA ILE A 414 -19.40 -37.50 15.02
C ILE A 414 -20.77 -36.89 14.69
N ARG A 415 -21.76 -37.72 14.36
CA ARG A 415 -23.13 -37.25 14.12
C ARG A 415 -23.77 -36.59 15.35
N ALA A 416 -23.50 -37.11 16.54
CA ALA A 416 -24.01 -36.53 17.78
C ALA A 416 -23.35 -35.19 18.07
N GLU A 417 -22.03 -35.06 17.85
CA GLU A 417 -21.28 -33.84 17.99
C GLU A 417 -21.73 -32.78 16.94
N LEU A 418 -21.92 -33.20 15.68
CA LEU A 418 -22.45 -32.38 14.60
C LEU A 418 -23.80 -31.77 14.94
N LEU A 419 -24.76 -32.61 15.38
CA LEU A 419 -26.09 -32.17 15.82
C LEU A 419 -26.01 -31.22 17.01
N ALA A 420 -25.11 -31.45 17.97
CA ALA A 420 -24.94 -30.59 19.13
C ALA A 420 -24.37 -29.22 18.74
N SER A 421 -23.42 -29.17 17.80
CA SER A 421 -22.80 -27.95 17.29
C SER A 421 -23.76 -27.17 16.38
N GLU A 422 -24.50 -27.86 15.49
CA GLU A 422 -25.54 -27.26 14.66
C GLU A 422 -26.70 -26.65 15.49
N ASN A 423 -27.06 -27.24 16.61
CA ASN A 423 -28.09 -26.71 17.50
C ASN A 423 -27.63 -25.43 18.26
N LYS A 424 -26.33 -25.27 18.51
CA LYS A 424 -25.75 -24.04 19.13
C LYS A 424 -25.58 -22.91 18.13
N LEU A 425 -25.44 -23.22 16.84
CA LEU A 425 -25.14 -22.27 15.78
C LEU A 425 -26.11 -21.08 15.74
N PRO A 426 -27.46 -21.24 15.72
CA PRO A 426 -28.39 -20.12 15.58
C PRO A 426 -28.37 -19.13 16.75
N ASP A 427 -28.10 -19.60 17.97
CA ASP A 427 -28.02 -18.73 19.14
C ASP A 427 -26.73 -17.90 19.16
N ILE A 428 -25.62 -18.49 18.73
CA ILE A 428 -24.33 -17.81 18.61
C ILE A 428 -24.33 -16.88 17.40
N GLU A 429 -24.90 -17.31 16.27
CA GLU A 429 -25.06 -16.49 15.07
C GLU A 429 -25.86 -15.22 15.36
N LYS A 430 -26.96 -15.34 16.11
CA LYS A 430 -27.76 -14.18 16.51
C LYS A 430 -26.96 -13.19 17.37
N LYS A 431 -26.14 -13.68 18.30
CA LYS A 431 -25.27 -12.85 19.14
C LYS A 431 -24.11 -12.23 18.34
N ALA A 432 -23.56 -12.98 17.39
CA ALA A 432 -22.53 -12.49 16.49
C ALA A 432 -23.07 -11.45 15.50
N SER A 433 -24.28 -11.63 14.97
CA SER A 433 -24.91 -10.72 14.01
C SER A 433 -25.41 -9.40 14.63
N ASP A 434 -25.54 -9.31 15.95
CA ASP A 434 -25.95 -8.09 16.64
C ASP A 434 -24.75 -7.23 17.09
N ASN A 435 -23.66 -7.31 16.35
CA ASN A 435 -22.46 -6.53 16.56
C ASN A 435 -22.53 -5.20 15.82
N ALA A 436 -22.64 -4.10 16.54
CA ALA A 436 -22.64 -2.77 15.99
C ALA A 436 -21.36 -2.01 16.35
N VAL A 437 -20.82 -1.25 15.41
CA VAL A 437 -19.74 -0.32 15.67
C VAL A 437 -20.27 0.83 16.51
N LEU A 438 -19.54 1.18 17.57
CA LEU A 438 -19.90 2.24 18.51
C LEU A 438 -18.98 3.45 18.35
N GLU A 439 -19.43 4.59 18.87
CA GLU A 439 -18.59 5.80 18.91
C GLU A 439 -17.33 5.61 19.77
N SER A 440 -17.40 4.74 20.79
CA SER A 440 -16.24 4.35 21.59
C SER A 440 -15.16 3.64 20.80
N ASP A 441 -15.53 2.89 19.74
CA ASP A 441 -14.57 2.18 18.91
C ASP A 441 -13.79 3.19 18.04
N LEU A 442 -14.47 4.16 17.43
CA LEU A 442 -13.84 5.29 16.72
C LEU A 442 -12.89 6.06 17.66
N ALA A 443 -13.34 6.33 18.88
CA ALA A 443 -12.54 7.05 19.87
C ALA A 443 -11.30 6.27 20.30
N THR A 444 -11.40 4.96 20.41
CA THR A 444 -10.27 4.07 20.73
C THR A 444 -9.21 4.11 19.62
N VAL A 445 -9.62 4.04 18.38
CA VAL A 445 -8.70 4.14 17.23
C VAL A 445 -8.02 5.50 17.18
N ILE A 446 -8.77 6.59 17.35
CA ILE A 446 -8.21 7.95 17.40
C ILE A 446 -7.19 8.07 18.56
N ASN A 447 -7.48 7.47 19.71
CA ASN A 447 -6.54 7.45 20.82
C ASN A 447 -5.25 6.70 20.47
N LEU A 448 -5.34 5.56 19.79
CA LEU A 448 -4.17 4.80 19.34
C LEU A 448 -3.30 5.60 18.36
N TRP A 449 -3.91 6.31 17.43
CA TRP A 449 -3.18 7.06 16.40
C TRP A 449 -2.63 8.41 16.88
N THR A 450 -3.40 9.11 17.69
CA THR A 450 -3.10 10.51 18.07
C THR A 450 -2.67 10.70 19.52
N GLY A 451 -2.88 9.67 20.37
CA GLY A 451 -2.67 9.74 21.81
C GLY A 451 -3.74 10.55 22.56
N ILE A 452 -4.84 10.96 21.89
CA ILE A 452 -5.94 11.70 22.51
C ILE A 452 -6.85 10.72 23.24
N PRO A 453 -7.08 10.87 24.55
CA PRO A 453 -7.91 9.95 25.32
C PRO A 453 -9.31 9.77 24.72
N ALA A 454 -9.77 8.51 24.62
CA ALA A 454 -11.06 8.16 24.03
C ALA A 454 -12.25 8.87 24.71
N SER A 455 -12.19 9.09 26.01
CA SER A 455 -13.20 9.85 26.78
C SER A 455 -13.40 11.27 26.23
N LYS A 456 -12.33 11.88 25.70
CA LYS A 456 -12.38 13.25 25.16
C LYS A 456 -12.96 13.32 23.77
N VAL A 457 -12.88 12.24 23.03
CA VAL A 457 -13.47 12.14 21.67
C VAL A 457 -14.99 11.96 21.79
N VAL A 458 -15.44 11.19 22.79
CA VAL A 458 -16.88 10.87 23.01
C VAL A 458 -17.61 11.99 23.75
N GLU A 459 -16.99 12.55 24.81
CA GLU A 459 -17.59 13.69 25.51
C GLU A 459 -17.48 14.95 24.67
N GLY A 460 -18.59 15.50 24.24
CA GLY A 460 -18.58 16.75 23.47
C GLY A 460 -17.79 17.83 24.20
N ASP A 461 -16.76 18.41 23.53
CA ASP A 461 -15.85 19.44 24.06
C ASP A 461 -16.55 20.54 24.89
N LEU A 462 -17.77 20.90 24.50
CA LEU A 462 -18.52 21.97 25.15
C LEU A 462 -18.87 21.68 26.63
N LYS A 463 -19.26 20.45 26.97
CA LYS A 463 -19.55 20.09 28.37
C LYS A 463 -18.30 20.13 29.23
N ARG A 464 -17.19 19.67 28.68
CA ARG A 464 -15.91 19.60 29.37
C ARG A 464 -15.30 20.99 29.56
N LEU A 465 -15.36 21.83 28.55
CA LEU A 465 -14.91 23.22 28.62
C LEU A 465 -15.77 24.05 29.58
N ALA A 466 -17.04 23.70 29.78
CA ALA A 466 -17.90 24.38 30.76
C ALA A 466 -17.32 24.31 32.19
N GLY A 467 -16.79 23.13 32.62
CA GLY A 467 -16.23 22.91 33.95
C GLY A 467 -14.73 23.21 34.08
N LEU A 468 -14.03 23.62 33.00
CA LEU A 468 -12.57 23.81 33.00
C LEU A 468 -12.09 24.79 34.10
N GLU A 469 -12.78 25.90 34.25
CA GLU A 469 -12.47 26.93 35.22
C GLU A 469 -12.52 26.40 36.65
N THR A 470 -13.58 25.67 37.01
CA THR A 470 -13.76 25.10 38.34
C THR A 470 -12.64 24.13 38.70
N ARG A 471 -12.33 23.21 37.76
CA ARG A 471 -11.26 22.21 37.97
C ARG A 471 -9.87 22.83 38.09
N LEU A 472 -9.58 23.89 37.29
CA LEU A 472 -8.31 24.60 37.40
C LEU A 472 -8.19 25.33 38.75
N LYS A 473 -9.29 25.91 39.28
CA LYS A 473 -9.31 26.58 40.59
C LYS A 473 -9.12 25.61 41.78
N GLU A 474 -9.45 24.33 41.60
CA GLU A 474 -9.18 23.29 42.60
C GLU A 474 -7.67 23.05 42.79
N HIS A 475 -6.87 23.19 41.76
CA HIS A 475 -5.44 22.92 41.78
C HIS A 475 -4.58 24.19 41.88
N ILE A 476 -5.08 25.33 41.43
CA ILE A 476 -4.35 26.60 41.42
C ILE A 476 -5.03 27.57 42.36
N ILE A 477 -4.35 27.83 43.45
CA ILE A 477 -4.86 28.70 44.53
C ILE A 477 -4.25 30.10 44.39
N GLY A 478 -5.09 31.12 44.47
CA GLY A 478 -4.65 32.52 44.52
C GLY A 478 -4.33 33.18 43.17
N GLN A 479 -4.76 32.57 42.04
CA GLN A 479 -4.64 33.13 40.70
C GLN A 479 -5.97 33.05 39.93
N ASP A 480 -7.09 33.33 40.62
CA ASP A 480 -8.45 33.14 40.10
C ASP A 480 -8.71 33.95 38.82
N GLU A 481 -8.28 35.20 38.79
CA GLU A 481 -8.44 36.07 37.61
C GLU A 481 -7.69 35.50 36.36
N ALA A 482 -6.47 35.02 36.55
CA ALA A 482 -5.68 34.42 35.46
C ALA A 482 -6.34 33.12 34.95
N VAL A 483 -6.86 32.28 35.84
CA VAL A 483 -7.57 31.04 35.51
C VAL A 483 -8.86 31.35 34.74
N GLU A 484 -9.65 32.35 35.18
CA GLU A 484 -10.88 32.76 34.50
C GLU A 484 -10.59 33.25 33.04
N LEU A 485 -9.58 34.11 32.88
CA LEU A 485 -9.21 34.64 31.59
C LEU A 485 -8.74 33.54 30.63
N VAL A 486 -7.91 32.61 31.12
CA VAL A 486 -7.42 31.48 30.31
C VAL A 486 -8.57 30.54 29.94
N ALA A 487 -9.41 30.15 30.87
CA ALA A 487 -10.57 29.28 30.63
C ALA A 487 -11.55 29.92 29.63
N ALA A 488 -11.83 31.22 29.77
CA ALA A 488 -12.71 31.96 28.86
C ALA A 488 -12.12 32.05 27.44
N ALA A 489 -10.81 32.28 27.31
CA ALA A 489 -10.16 32.38 26.00
C ALA A 489 -10.11 31.01 25.31
N ILE A 490 -9.86 29.93 26.03
CA ILE A 490 -9.90 28.56 25.48
C ILE A 490 -11.32 28.20 25.05
N LYS A 491 -12.33 28.49 25.87
CA LYS A 491 -13.75 28.30 25.49
C LYS A 491 -14.07 29.03 24.19
N ARG A 492 -13.66 30.29 24.04
CA ARG A 492 -13.86 31.10 22.82
C ARG A 492 -13.13 30.49 21.61
N SER A 493 -11.86 30.11 21.77
CA SER A 493 -11.07 29.51 20.69
C SER A 493 -11.68 28.19 20.16
N ARG A 494 -12.27 27.39 21.00
CA ARG A 494 -12.90 26.10 20.61
C ARG A 494 -14.31 26.27 19.99
N VAL A 495 -15.00 27.36 20.27
CA VAL A 495 -16.33 27.68 19.73
C VAL A 495 -16.23 28.53 18.45
N GLN A 496 -15.02 28.91 18.03
CA GLN A 496 -14.80 29.79 16.86
C GLN A 496 -15.50 29.26 15.59
N LEU A 497 -16.43 30.07 15.08
CA LEU A 497 -17.11 29.92 13.79
C LEU A 497 -16.29 30.47 12.60
N SER A 498 -15.02 30.84 12.85
CA SER A 498 -14.15 31.46 11.85
C SER A 498 -13.58 30.40 10.88
N LEU A 499 -13.54 30.75 9.59
CA LEU A 499 -12.95 29.94 8.52
C LEU A 499 -11.43 29.71 8.70
N GLN A 500 -10.75 30.62 9.40
CA GLN A 500 -9.34 30.47 9.76
C GLN A 500 -9.21 29.94 11.19
N LYS A 501 -8.75 28.72 11.33
CA LYS A 501 -8.46 28.10 12.62
C LYS A 501 -7.09 28.58 13.12
N ARG A 502 -7.09 29.51 14.08
CA ARG A 502 -5.87 30.01 14.75
C ARG A 502 -5.68 29.33 16.10
N PRO A 503 -4.41 29.13 16.56
CA PRO A 503 -4.14 28.60 17.88
C PRO A 503 -4.60 29.59 18.97
N ALA A 504 -5.04 29.06 20.13
CA ALA A 504 -5.21 29.90 21.30
C ALA A 504 -3.83 30.33 21.82
N SER A 505 -3.61 31.63 22.01
CA SER A 505 -2.31 32.16 22.41
C SER A 505 -2.41 33.03 23.66
N PHE A 506 -1.43 32.89 24.54
CA PHE A 506 -1.35 33.62 25.81
C PHE A 506 0.08 34.11 26.06
N ILE A 507 0.20 35.21 26.73
CA ILE A 507 1.45 35.69 27.31
C ILE A 507 1.26 35.80 28.83
N PHE A 508 2.02 34.99 29.58
CA PHE A 508 2.01 35.04 31.04
C PHE A 508 3.13 35.95 31.53
N VAL A 509 2.77 37.07 32.11
CA VAL A 509 3.72 38.09 32.62
C VAL A 509 3.62 38.12 34.15
N GLY A 510 4.76 38.13 34.81
CA GLY A 510 4.83 38.21 36.29
C GLY A 510 6.20 37.80 36.82
N PRO A 511 6.50 38.10 38.09
CA PRO A 511 7.76 37.71 38.73
C PRO A 511 7.92 36.17 38.82
N THR A 512 9.14 35.73 39.14
CA THR A 512 9.42 34.30 39.33
C THR A 512 8.68 33.78 40.56
N GLY A 513 8.22 32.51 40.49
CA GLY A 513 7.57 31.85 41.64
C GLY A 513 6.06 32.09 41.82
N VAL A 514 5.41 32.89 40.98
CA VAL A 514 3.96 33.18 41.08
C VAL A 514 3.05 32.12 40.48
N GLY A 515 3.60 31.00 39.99
CA GLY A 515 2.80 29.87 39.49
C GLY A 515 2.58 29.82 37.97
N LYS A 516 3.27 30.65 37.14
CA LYS A 516 3.09 30.66 35.65
C LYS A 516 3.23 29.28 35.05
N THR A 517 4.34 28.61 35.29
CA THR A 517 4.61 27.27 34.73
C THR A 517 3.69 26.20 35.28
N GLU A 518 3.26 26.34 36.57
CA GLU A 518 2.32 25.41 37.18
C GLU A 518 0.94 25.50 36.53
N LEU A 519 0.46 26.71 36.23
CA LEU A 519 -0.79 26.91 35.50
C LEU A 519 -0.75 26.21 34.13
N VAL A 520 0.37 26.28 33.41
CA VAL A 520 0.54 25.60 32.11
C VAL A 520 0.48 24.08 32.27
N LYS A 521 1.15 23.51 33.27
CA LYS A 521 1.12 22.07 33.55
C LYS A 521 -0.29 21.58 33.88
N GLN A 522 -0.98 22.26 34.79
CA GLN A 522 -2.35 21.93 35.18
C GLN A 522 -3.31 22.07 34.00
N LEU A 523 -3.13 23.11 33.16
CA LEU A 523 -3.89 23.28 31.94
C LEU A 523 -3.66 22.12 30.96
N SER A 524 -2.42 21.62 30.85
CA SER A 524 -2.11 20.47 30.02
C SER A 524 -2.81 19.20 30.52
N MET A 525 -2.80 18.96 31.81
CA MET A 525 -3.50 17.83 32.40
C MET A 525 -5.01 17.92 32.19
N GLU A 526 -5.60 19.09 32.41
CA GLU A 526 -7.04 19.30 32.26
C GLU A 526 -7.52 19.22 30.81
N LEU A 527 -6.73 19.70 29.84
CA LEU A 527 -7.09 19.65 28.43
C LEU A 527 -6.77 18.29 27.78
N PHE A 528 -5.69 17.61 28.18
CA PHE A 528 -5.15 16.47 27.45
C PHE A 528 -4.87 15.22 28.31
N ASP A 529 -5.11 15.23 29.63
CA ASP A 529 -4.95 14.16 30.65
C ASP A 529 -3.52 13.55 30.73
N THR A 530 -2.57 14.06 29.96
CA THR A 530 -1.19 13.56 29.92
C THR A 530 -0.19 14.70 29.99
N PRO A 531 0.83 14.62 30.85
CA PRO A 531 1.87 15.63 30.89
C PRO A 531 2.75 15.67 29.64
N GLU A 532 2.73 14.61 28.85
CA GLU A 532 3.51 14.47 27.62
C GLU A 532 3.02 15.35 26.46
N THR A 533 1.82 15.93 26.59
CA THR A 533 1.27 16.88 25.61
C THR A 533 1.78 18.30 25.82
N LEU A 534 2.55 18.54 26.89
CA LEU A 534 3.27 19.81 27.10
C LEU A 534 4.62 19.77 26.38
N ILE A 535 4.72 20.52 25.29
CA ILE A 535 5.94 20.73 24.53
C ILE A 535 6.61 21.99 25.05
N ARG A 536 7.70 21.84 25.82
CA ARG A 536 8.44 23.00 26.37
C ARG A 536 9.67 23.30 25.53
N PHE A 537 9.87 24.57 25.24
CA PHE A 537 11.08 25.14 24.66
C PHE A 537 11.62 26.22 25.59
N ASP A 538 12.86 26.07 26.02
CA ASP A 538 13.59 27.11 26.73
C ASP A 538 14.25 28.04 25.72
N MET A 539 13.80 29.28 25.66
CA MET A 539 14.27 30.23 24.68
C MET A 539 15.70 30.70 24.91
N SER A 540 16.29 30.41 26.07
CA SER A 540 17.72 30.61 26.31
C SER A 540 18.59 29.77 25.37
N GLU A 541 18.10 28.63 24.86
CA GLU A 541 18.82 27.83 23.88
C GLU A 541 18.70 28.36 22.44
N PHE A 542 17.85 29.38 22.20
CA PHE A 542 17.52 29.93 20.91
C PHE A 542 17.89 31.42 20.79
N MET A 543 18.96 31.81 21.47
CA MET A 543 19.48 33.19 21.44
C MET A 543 20.23 33.49 20.15
N GLU A 544 20.82 32.51 19.48
CA GLU A 544 21.63 32.68 18.30
C GLU A 544 20.82 32.45 17.01
N LYS A 545 21.19 33.15 15.93
CA LYS A 545 20.52 33.03 14.62
C LYS A 545 20.48 31.58 14.08
N HIS A 546 21.52 30.81 14.29
CA HIS A 546 21.59 29.41 13.85
C HIS A 546 20.62 28.49 14.61
N SER A 547 20.23 28.85 15.81
CA SER A 547 19.29 28.07 16.62
C SER A 547 17.86 28.12 16.07
N VAL A 548 17.52 29.15 15.28
CA VAL A 548 16.20 29.30 14.66
C VAL A 548 15.92 28.18 13.67
N SER A 549 16.93 27.75 12.88
CA SER A 549 16.78 26.60 11.97
C SER A 549 16.53 25.29 12.70
N ARG A 550 16.90 25.16 13.96
CA ARG A 550 16.56 23.97 14.77
C ARG A 550 15.06 23.89 15.10
N LEU A 551 14.34 25.02 15.13
CA LEU A 551 12.90 25.03 15.41
C LEU A 551 12.07 24.53 14.22
N ILE A 552 12.36 25.02 13.00
CA ILE A 552 11.55 24.72 11.79
C ILE A 552 12.28 23.85 10.77
N GLY A 553 13.61 23.60 10.97
CA GLY A 553 14.49 22.90 10.04
C GLY A 553 15.33 23.85 9.17
N SER A 554 16.43 23.35 8.65
CA SER A 554 17.35 24.11 7.79
C SER A 554 16.86 24.15 6.35
N PRO A 555 16.99 25.29 5.64
CA PRO A 555 16.66 25.37 4.22
C PRO A 555 17.52 24.41 3.36
N PRO A 556 17.06 24.03 2.16
CA PRO A 556 17.85 23.20 1.25
C PRO A 556 19.23 23.80 0.97
N GLY A 557 20.27 22.96 1.08
CA GLY A 557 21.66 23.35 0.84
C GLY A 557 22.45 23.81 2.06
N TYR A 558 21.84 23.85 3.25
CA TYR A 558 22.54 24.13 4.51
C TYR A 558 22.80 22.84 5.29
N VAL A 559 23.85 22.85 6.13
CA VAL A 559 24.17 21.74 7.04
C VAL A 559 22.99 21.53 7.99
N GLY A 560 22.54 20.26 8.12
CA GLY A 560 21.38 19.90 8.94
C GLY A 560 20.02 19.94 8.19
N TYR A 561 20.01 20.00 6.86
CA TYR A 561 18.77 19.93 6.06
C TYR A 561 17.95 18.64 6.29
N ASP A 562 18.64 17.50 6.53
CA ASP A 562 17.99 16.21 6.83
C ASP A 562 17.41 16.15 8.24
N GLU A 563 17.76 17.09 9.13
CA GLU A 563 17.21 17.18 10.48
C GLU A 563 15.87 17.92 10.45
N ALA A 564 14.81 17.22 10.87
CA ALA A 564 13.49 17.83 11.01
C ALA A 564 13.48 18.92 12.09
N GLY A 565 12.76 20.02 11.85
CA GLY A 565 12.62 21.09 12.83
C GLY A 565 11.96 20.58 14.13
N GLN A 566 12.53 20.91 15.27
CA GLN A 566 12.08 20.40 16.56
C GLN A 566 10.64 20.80 16.90
N LEU A 567 10.23 22.04 16.57
CA LEU A 567 8.87 22.51 16.80
C LEU A 567 7.89 21.86 15.83
N THR A 568 8.20 21.91 14.54
CA THR A 568 7.32 21.39 13.48
C THR A 568 7.11 19.89 13.60
N GLU A 569 8.16 19.12 13.92
CA GLU A 569 8.08 17.68 14.08
C GLU A 569 7.30 17.26 15.35
N LYS A 570 7.54 17.94 16.49
CA LYS A 570 6.79 17.65 17.73
C LYS A 570 5.30 17.95 17.56
N VAL A 571 4.95 19.07 16.90
CA VAL A 571 3.55 19.43 16.65
C VAL A 571 2.90 18.50 15.62
N ARG A 572 3.65 18.08 14.60
CA ARG A 572 3.15 17.10 13.62
C ARG A 572 2.81 15.77 14.27
N ARG A 573 3.66 15.30 15.20
CA ARG A 573 3.41 14.06 15.96
C ARG A 573 2.32 14.21 17.02
N LYS A 574 2.22 15.40 17.62
CA LYS A 574 1.23 15.70 18.68
C LYS A 574 0.48 16.99 18.35
N PRO A 575 -0.50 16.95 17.42
CA PRO A 575 -1.21 18.15 16.98
C PRO A 575 -2.10 18.76 18.08
N TYR A 576 -2.46 17.98 19.08
CA TYR A 576 -3.18 18.42 20.28
C TYR A 576 -2.20 18.56 21.44
N SER A 577 -1.58 19.72 21.59
CA SER A 577 -0.54 19.98 22.58
C SER A 577 -0.56 21.41 23.09
N ILE A 578 0.06 21.63 24.23
CA ILE A 578 0.40 22.97 24.71
C ILE A 578 1.87 23.21 24.40
N ILE A 579 2.16 24.31 23.72
CA ILE A 579 3.51 24.72 23.41
C ILE A 579 3.87 25.85 24.36
N LEU A 580 4.84 25.61 25.23
CA LEU A 580 5.35 26.59 26.18
C LEU A 580 6.71 27.12 25.65
N PHE A 581 6.76 28.40 25.34
CA PHE A 581 8.00 29.13 25.09
C PHE A 581 8.41 29.83 26.39
N ASP A 582 9.30 29.20 27.15
CA ASP A 582 9.76 29.74 28.43
C ASP A 582 10.86 30.76 28.19
N GLU A 583 10.84 31.89 28.96
CA GLU A 583 11.78 33.00 28.84
C GLU A 583 11.86 33.60 27.42
N ILE A 584 10.70 33.88 26.84
CA ILE A 584 10.55 34.35 25.44
C ILE A 584 11.37 35.59 25.14
N GLU A 585 11.64 36.44 26.15
CA GLU A 585 12.45 37.64 26.05
C GLU A 585 13.91 37.36 25.67
N LYS A 586 14.39 36.14 25.86
CA LYS A 586 15.76 35.73 25.47
C LYS A 586 15.88 35.25 24.03
N ALA A 587 14.76 35.02 23.38
CA ALA A 587 14.74 34.47 22.02
C ALA A 587 15.32 35.45 20.98
N HIS A 588 15.99 34.92 19.95
CA HIS A 588 16.40 35.69 18.81
C HIS A 588 15.20 36.35 18.09
N PRO A 589 15.29 37.57 17.54
CA PRO A 589 14.17 38.21 16.83
C PRO A 589 13.56 37.40 15.70
N ASP A 590 14.33 36.56 15.01
CA ASP A 590 13.83 35.70 13.94
C ASP A 590 12.85 34.63 14.47
N VAL A 591 12.96 34.19 15.73
CA VAL A 591 11.97 33.32 16.39
C VAL A 591 10.62 34.01 16.47
N MET A 592 10.62 35.32 16.82
CA MET A 592 9.40 36.11 16.88
C MET A 592 8.69 36.20 15.53
N ASN A 593 9.45 36.32 14.43
CA ASN A 593 8.88 36.34 13.08
C ASN A 593 8.16 35.03 12.73
N ILE A 594 8.71 33.88 13.15
CA ILE A 594 8.09 32.58 12.97
C ILE A 594 6.80 32.45 13.80
N LEU A 595 6.86 32.90 15.06
CA LEU A 595 5.70 32.91 15.95
C LEU A 595 4.58 33.79 15.39
N LEU A 596 4.91 34.98 14.84
CA LEU A 596 3.92 35.83 14.18
C LEU A 596 3.22 35.09 13.03
N GLN A 597 3.95 34.39 12.18
CA GLN A 597 3.35 33.59 11.11
C GLN A 597 2.42 32.49 11.66
N ILE A 598 2.85 31.76 12.68
CA ILE A 598 2.04 30.71 13.30
C ILE A 598 0.75 31.28 13.93
N LEU A 599 0.85 32.44 14.60
CA LEU A 599 -0.29 33.06 15.27
C LEU A 599 -1.30 33.67 14.28
N ASP A 600 -0.83 34.16 13.13
CA ASP A 600 -1.68 34.78 12.12
C ASP A 600 -2.31 33.76 11.18
N GLU A 601 -1.52 32.84 10.65
CA GLU A 601 -1.98 31.86 9.66
C GLU A 601 -2.45 30.53 10.27
N GLY A 602 -2.07 30.23 11.53
CA GLY A 602 -2.34 28.97 12.18
C GLY A 602 -1.52 27.79 11.63
N LYS A 603 -0.54 28.06 10.76
CA LYS A 603 0.30 27.04 10.11
C LYS A 603 1.66 27.61 9.74
N THR A 604 2.65 26.75 9.60
CA THR A 604 3.95 27.07 9.02
C THR A 604 4.45 25.90 8.18
N ASN A 605 5.45 26.16 7.31
CA ASN A 605 6.06 25.09 6.53
C ASN A 605 7.34 24.60 7.24
N ASP A 606 7.55 23.28 7.21
CA ASP A 606 8.83 22.71 7.65
C ASP A 606 9.93 22.90 6.58
N ALA A 607 11.16 22.47 6.88
CA ALA A 607 12.29 22.53 5.96
C ALA A 607 12.05 21.77 4.63
N HIS A 608 11.20 20.77 4.63
CA HIS A 608 10.84 19.98 3.45
C HIS A 608 9.66 20.59 2.66
N GLY A 609 9.17 21.77 3.07
CA GLY A 609 8.02 22.43 2.44
C GLY A 609 6.65 21.85 2.81
N ARG A 610 6.57 20.95 3.80
CA ARG A 610 5.30 20.39 4.29
C ARG A 610 4.63 21.38 5.23
N SER A 611 3.34 21.62 5.04
CA SER A 611 2.55 22.49 5.91
C SER A 611 2.23 21.79 7.23
N VAL A 612 2.57 22.42 8.34
CA VAL A 612 2.27 21.94 9.70
C VAL A 612 1.24 22.87 10.33
N SER A 613 0.08 22.32 10.73
CA SER A 613 -1.01 23.08 11.33
C SER A 613 -0.86 23.18 12.85
N PHE A 614 -1.01 24.40 13.37
CA PHE A 614 -1.03 24.73 14.80
C PHE A 614 -2.44 25.03 15.32
N ALA A 615 -3.46 24.84 14.49
CA ALA A 615 -4.85 25.21 14.81
C ALA A 615 -5.41 24.55 16.09
N ASN A 616 -4.91 23.37 16.42
CA ASN A 616 -5.34 22.61 17.59
C ASN A 616 -4.41 22.75 18.81
N THR A 617 -3.33 23.51 18.69
CA THR A 617 -2.38 23.78 19.78
C THR A 617 -2.82 24.97 20.63
N VAL A 618 -2.30 25.02 21.85
CA VAL A 618 -2.34 26.21 22.72
C VAL A 618 -0.91 26.71 22.87
N ILE A 619 -0.66 27.98 22.54
CA ILE A 619 0.68 28.59 22.58
C ILE A 619 0.75 29.52 23.78
N ILE A 620 1.77 29.35 24.62
CA ILE A 620 1.97 30.14 25.84
C ILE A 620 3.42 30.63 25.89
#